data_6428ca21ae572dd07a1214c0a03d2145
#
_entry.id   6428ca21ae572dd07a1214c0a03d2145
#
_cell.length_a   1.000
_cell.length_b   1.000
_cell.length_c   1.000
_cell.angle_alpha   90.00
_cell.angle_beta   90.00
_cell.angle_gamma   90.00
#
_symmetry.space_group_name_H-M   'P 1'
#
loop_
_entity.id
_entity.type
_entity.pdbx_description
1 polymer ?
#
loop_
_entity_poly.entity_id
_entity_poly.type
_entity_poly.pdbx_seq_one_letter_code
_entity_poly.pdbx_strand_id
1 'polypeptide(L)'
;MKNRTKLIRAIPALLAALALIALAACGNVGEGGGSEGGGGGSKITIGSKNFTEQYILGELYAQALAANGFNVEKKLDLGSAAIADKALQNGQIDLYPEYTGTSLVEIFKQEEQPDTPEATYQRAKELYADRDPADTMLTPAQFNNTYGIFVRKEVAEESNLQTLADLAEVSPELTFVSFSEFQNRSDGYPNMQKNYPGLDFGEVKIVNSIGGPIYEGVLQGEGDVGVGFTTDGQLASEELAVMEDPKSIWP
;
A
#
# COMPACT_ATOMS: atom_id res chain seq x y z
N MET A 1 -2.88 65.72 59.90
CA MET A 1 -2.30 64.46 59.36
C MET A 1 -3.25 63.24 59.65
N LYS A 2 -4.54 63.31 59.27
CA LYS A 2 -5.52 62.23 59.59
C LYS A 2 -6.28 61.67 58.33
N ASN A 3 -6.04 62.20 57.14
CA ASN A 3 -6.78 61.81 55.94
C ASN A 3 -6.02 60.97 54.90
N ARG A 4 -4.73 60.72 55.09
CA ARG A 4 -3.94 59.91 54.09
C ARG A 4 -4.01 58.41 54.33
N THR A 5 -4.32 57.97 55.56
CA THR A 5 -4.41 56.55 55.92
C THR A 5 -5.75 55.91 55.54
N LYS A 6 -6.80 56.65 55.25
CA LYS A 6 -8.08 56.10 54.82
C LYS A 6 -8.14 55.80 53.30
N LEU A 7 -7.31 56.55 52.49
CA LEU A 7 -7.30 56.36 51.05
C LEU A 7 -6.52 55.10 50.63
N ILE A 8 -5.48 54.74 51.40
CA ILE A 8 -4.63 53.56 51.12
C ILE A 8 -5.32 52.22 51.41
N ARG A 9 -6.34 52.23 52.28
CA ARG A 9 -7.13 51.01 52.63
C ARG A 9 -8.29 50.73 51.65
N ALA A 10 -8.69 51.68 50.83
CA ALA A 10 -9.76 51.50 49.85
C ALA A 10 -9.33 50.91 48.52
N ILE A 11 -8.05 51.06 48.16
CA ILE A 11 -7.51 50.57 46.90
C ILE A 11 -7.46 49.04 46.81
N PRO A 12 -7.05 48.28 47.83
CA PRO A 12 -7.04 46.80 47.72
C PRO A 12 -8.46 46.20 47.72
N ALA A 13 -9.44 46.88 48.34
CA ALA A 13 -10.83 46.41 48.31
C ALA A 13 -11.47 46.56 46.91
N LEU A 14 -11.10 47.62 46.19
CA LEU A 14 -11.62 47.90 44.86
C LEU A 14 -10.99 46.94 43.81
N LEU A 15 -9.71 46.59 43.97
CA LEU A 15 -9.03 45.63 43.11
C LEU A 15 -9.52 44.19 43.34
N ALA A 16 -9.85 43.83 44.56
CA ALA A 16 -10.44 42.51 44.85
C ALA A 16 -11.86 42.38 44.30
N ALA A 17 -12.66 43.46 44.29
CA ALA A 17 -14.00 43.46 43.69
C ALA A 17 -13.96 43.36 42.15
N LEU A 18 -12.98 44.02 41.48
CA LEU A 18 -12.78 43.89 40.06
C LEU A 18 -12.29 42.48 39.63
N ALA A 19 -11.46 41.86 40.44
CA ALA A 19 -11.00 40.47 40.17
C ALA A 19 -12.14 39.45 40.29
N LEU A 20 -13.08 39.66 41.17
CA LEU A 20 -14.26 38.79 41.33
C LEU A 20 -15.26 38.94 40.18
N ILE A 21 -15.36 40.11 39.56
CA ILE A 21 -16.23 40.34 38.40
C ILE A 21 -15.62 39.71 37.14
N ALA A 22 -14.29 39.65 37.02
CA ALA A 22 -13.63 38.97 35.90
C ALA A 22 -13.78 37.44 35.93
N LEU A 23 -13.90 36.82 37.12
CA LEU A 23 -14.18 35.37 37.23
C LEU A 23 -15.65 35.03 36.98
N ALA A 24 -16.57 35.93 37.16
CA ALA A 24 -17.99 35.71 36.89
C ALA A 24 -18.35 35.86 35.40
N ALA A 25 -17.49 36.48 34.59
CA ALA A 25 -17.73 36.62 33.16
C ALA A 25 -17.33 35.41 32.30
N CYS A 26 -16.68 34.39 32.90
CA CYS A 26 -16.36 33.13 32.23
C CYS A 26 -17.36 31.99 32.48
N GLY A 27 -18.46 32.24 33.15
CA GLY A 27 -19.46 31.25 33.53
C GLY A 27 -20.87 31.67 33.18
N ASN A 28 -21.20 31.92 31.93
CA ASN A 28 -22.53 31.75 31.35
C ASN A 28 -22.57 32.21 29.91
N VAL A 29 -22.17 31.37 28.98
CA VAL A 29 -22.68 31.43 27.61
C VAL A 29 -23.64 30.26 27.48
N GLY A 30 -24.86 30.51 27.83
CA GLY A 30 -25.98 29.64 27.57
C GLY A 30 -26.43 29.77 26.11
N GLU A 31 -26.78 28.66 25.58
CA GLU A 31 -27.77 28.39 24.55
C GLU A 31 -28.00 29.46 23.48
N GLY A 32 -27.43 29.21 22.34
CA GLY A 32 -27.73 29.91 21.10
C GLY A 32 -27.07 29.22 19.91
N GLY A 33 -27.67 28.13 19.44
CA GLY A 33 -27.66 27.51 18.14
C GLY A 33 -26.58 27.89 17.14
N GLY A 34 -25.61 27.04 16.99
CA GLY A 34 -24.65 26.99 15.91
C GLY A 34 -23.89 25.71 16.05
N SER A 35 -24.51 24.60 15.69
CA SER A 35 -23.83 23.32 15.57
C SER A 35 -22.93 23.42 14.33
N GLU A 36 -21.80 24.08 14.45
CA GLU A 36 -20.69 23.77 13.58
C GLU A 36 -20.21 22.38 14.00
N GLY A 37 -20.61 21.39 13.22
CA GLY A 37 -20.16 20.01 13.34
C GLY A 37 -18.66 19.92 13.08
N GLY A 38 -17.89 20.29 14.09
CA GLY A 38 -16.51 19.87 14.23
C GLY A 38 -16.53 18.37 14.57
N GLY A 39 -16.63 17.52 13.58
CA GLY A 39 -16.41 16.09 13.71
C GLY A 39 -14.99 15.84 14.19
N GLY A 40 -14.80 15.82 15.51
CA GLY A 40 -13.59 15.35 16.16
C GLY A 40 -13.52 13.83 16.10
N GLY A 41 -13.70 13.25 14.93
CA GLY A 41 -13.44 11.84 14.68
C GLY A 41 -11.94 11.58 14.82
N SER A 42 -11.58 10.44 15.41
CA SER A 42 -10.20 10.00 15.46
C SER A 42 -9.60 10.11 14.08
N LYS A 43 -8.36 10.59 13.99
CA LYS A 43 -7.62 10.67 12.72
C LYS A 43 -7.32 9.25 12.25
N ILE A 44 -7.59 8.97 10.98
CA ILE A 44 -7.25 7.70 10.32
C ILE A 44 -6.08 7.96 9.38
N THR A 45 -4.99 7.22 9.59
CA THR A 45 -3.78 7.30 8.77
C THR A 45 -3.74 6.11 7.81
N ILE A 46 -3.75 6.39 6.51
CA ILE A 46 -3.72 5.37 5.45
C ILE A 46 -2.30 5.23 4.92
N GLY A 47 -1.80 4.01 4.87
CA GLY A 47 -0.54 3.66 4.25
C GLY A 47 -0.67 3.12 2.83
N SER A 48 0.44 3.04 2.11
CA SER A 48 0.57 2.24 0.88
C SER A 48 1.96 1.67 0.70
N LYS A 49 2.06 0.61 -0.08
CA LYS A 49 3.33 0.10 -0.61
C LYS A 49 3.82 1.00 -1.76
N ASN A 50 4.98 0.68 -2.34
CA ASN A 50 5.76 1.53 -3.25
C ASN A 50 5.54 1.25 -4.74
N PHE A 51 4.30 1.06 -5.19
CA PHE A 51 3.97 0.88 -6.60
C PHE A 51 2.62 1.49 -6.97
N THR A 52 2.39 1.72 -8.25
CA THR A 52 1.32 2.57 -8.80
C THR A 52 -0.08 2.21 -8.28
N GLU A 53 -0.47 0.94 -8.33
CA GLU A 53 -1.79 0.52 -7.85
C GLU A 53 -2.00 0.84 -6.36
N GLN A 54 -0.96 0.68 -5.55
CA GLN A 54 -1.04 0.98 -4.13
C GLN A 54 -1.28 2.46 -3.84
N TYR A 55 -0.69 3.36 -4.65
CA TYR A 55 -0.95 4.79 -4.54
C TYR A 55 -2.41 5.11 -4.90
N ILE A 56 -2.91 4.50 -5.99
CA ILE A 56 -4.29 4.66 -6.42
C ILE A 56 -5.27 4.16 -5.35
N LEU A 57 -5.04 2.95 -4.81
CA LEU A 57 -5.88 2.38 -3.77
C LEU A 57 -5.82 3.19 -2.48
N GLY A 58 -4.63 3.63 -2.05
CA GLY A 58 -4.46 4.50 -0.88
C GLY A 58 -5.23 5.83 -1.03
N GLU A 59 -5.19 6.45 -2.21
CA GLU A 59 -5.96 7.64 -2.52
C GLU A 59 -7.48 7.38 -2.53
N LEU A 60 -7.93 6.27 -3.11
CA LEU A 60 -9.34 5.90 -3.13
C LEU A 60 -9.90 5.70 -1.72
N TYR A 61 -9.18 4.97 -0.86
CA TYR A 61 -9.58 4.81 0.55
C TYR A 61 -9.59 6.14 1.29
N ALA A 62 -8.57 7.00 1.08
CA ALA A 62 -8.51 8.30 1.71
C ALA A 62 -9.71 9.18 1.33
N GLN A 63 -10.03 9.26 0.04
CA GLN A 63 -11.16 10.05 -0.45
C GLN A 63 -12.51 9.49 0.02
N ALA A 64 -12.67 8.17 0.01
CA ALA A 64 -13.90 7.52 0.47
C ALA A 64 -14.14 7.77 1.97
N LEU A 65 -13.12 7.65 2.81
CA LEU A 65 -13.23 7.92 4.24
C LEU A 65 -13.49 9.41 4.52
N ALA A 66 -12.76 10.30 3.84
CA ALA A 66 -12.97 11.74 3.99
C ALA A 66 -14.39 12.18 3.56
N ALA A 67 -14.93 11.61 2.48
CA ALA A 67 -16.30 11.85 2.03
C ALA A 67 -17.36 11.36 3.04
N ASN A 68 -17.00 10.42 3.90
CA ASN A 68 -17.84 9.94 5.00
C ASN A 68 -17.56 10.63 6.35
N GLY A 69 -16.83 11.75 6.34
CA GLY A 69 -16.64 12.62 7.51
C GLY A 69 -15.48 12.21 8.43
N PHE A 70 -14.63 11.27 8.04
CA PHE A 70 -13.42 10.93 8.80
C PHE A 70 -12.30 11.96 8.55
N ASN A 71 -11.50 12.21 9.59
CA ASN A 71 -10.25 12.97 9.44
C ASN A 71 -9.15 12.03 8.96
N VAL A 72 -8.66 12.23 7.72
CA VAL A 72 -7.74 11.29 7.06
C VAL A 72 -6.37 11.92 6.87
N GLU A 73 -5.32 11.17 7.22
CA GLU A 73 -3.93 11.41 6.85
C GLU A 73 -3.44 10.32 5.91
N LYS A 74 -2.51 10.64 5.03
CA LYS A 74 -1.90 9.69 4.09
C LYS A 74 -0.41 9.59 4.34
N LYS A 75 0.09 8.35 4.39
CA LYS A 75 1.51 7.96 4.40
C LYS A 75 1.76 6.95 3.30
N LEU A 76 1.69 7.44 2.07
CA LEU A 76 1.91 6.60 0.89
C LEU A 76 3.40 6.36 0.67
N ASP A 77 3.74 5.34 -0.16
CA ASP A 77 5.12 5.01 -0.51
C ASP A 77 5.99 4.60 0.69
N LEU A 78 5.44 3.77 1.56
CA LEU A 78 6.19 3.27 2.72
C LEU A 78 7.30 2.28 2.36
N GLY A 79 7.20 1.62 1.21
CA GLY A 79 8.11 0.58 0.75
C GLY A 79 7.44 -0.77 0.55
N SER A 80 8.16 -1.86 0.85
CA SER A 80 7.68 -3.24 0.68
C SER A 80 6.51 -3.61 1.59
N ALA A 81 5.88 -4.78 1.32
CA ALA A 81 4.83 -5.34 2.16
C ALA A 81 5.26 -5.46 3.64
N ALA A 82 6.48 -5.94 3.90
CA ALA A 82 7.00 -6.08 5.25
C ALA A 82 7.15 -4.72 5.97
N ILE A 83 7.48 -3.64 5.24
CA ILE A 83 7.61 -2.29 5.82
C ILE A 83 6.22 -1.73 6.13
N ALA A 84 5.26 -1.85 5.21
CA ALA A 84 3.90 -1.38 5.41
C ALA A 84 3.20 -2.12 6.56
N ASP A 85 3.35 -3.44 6.63
CA ASP A 85 2.83 -4.26 7.73
C ASP A 85 3.43 -3.88 9.09
N LYS A 86 4.74 -3.66 9.14
CA LYS A 86 5.39 -3.17 10.36
C LYS A 86 4.90 -1.79 10.78
N ALA A 87 4.60 -0.90 9.83
CA ALA A 87 4.02 0.40 10.12
C ALA A 87 2.61 0.27 10.72
N LEU A 88 1.79 -0.67 10.23
CA LEU A 88 0.49 -1.00 10.81
C LEU A 88 0.64 -1.53 12.24
N GLN A 89 1.46 -2.54 12.47
CA GLN A 89 1.71 -3.13 13.79
C GLN A 89 2.19 -2.11 14.83
N ASN A 90 2.98 -1.11 14.41
CA ASN A 90 3.49 -0.06 15.27
C ASN A 90 2.52 1.12 15.44
N GLY A 91 1.31 1.07 14.88
CA GLY A 91 0.34 2.16 14.93
C GLY A 91 0.78 3.43 14.19
N GLN A 92 1.71 3.30 13.24
CA GLN A 92 2.13 4.42 12.39
C GLN A 92 1.13 4.71 11.28
N ILE A 93 0.38 3.69 10.87
CA ILE A 93 -0.78 3.75 9.99
C ILE A 93 -1.90 2.92 10.63
N ASP A 94 -3.15 3.20 10.25
CA ASP A 94 -4.33 2.50 10.76
C ASP A 94 -4.87 1.47 9.75
N LEU A 95 -4.55 1.65 8.46
CA LEU A 95 -4.88 0.69 7.40
C LEU A 95 -3.98 0.89 6.17
N TYR A 96 -3.86 -0.13 5.36
CA TYR A 96 -3.28 -0.08 4.01
C TYR A 96 -3.88 -1.17 3.12
N PRO A 97 -3.86 -1.02 1.77
CA PRO A 97 -4.25 -2.08 0.84
C PRO A 97 -3.24 -3.22 0.88
N GLU A 98 -3.70 -4.47 1.04
CA GLU A 98 -2.83 -5.64 1.03
C GLU A 98 -3.41 -6.73 0.12
N TYR A 99 -2.57 -7.66 -0.32
CA TYR A 99 -2.93 -8.80 -1.15
C TYR A 99 -2.82 -10.08 -0.34
N THR A 100 -3.82 -10.93 -0.48
CA THR A 100 -3.94 -12.15 0.34
C THR A 100 -2.75 -13.10 0.17
N GLY A 101 -2.29 -13.31 -1.07
CA GLY A 101 -1.10 -14.12 -1.37
C GLY A 101 0.18 -13.50 -0.80
N THR A 102 0.38 -12.20 -0.98
CA THR A 102 1.54 -11.47 -0.40
C THR A 102 1.54 -11.56 1.13
N SER A 103 0.36 -11.47 1.77
CA SER A 103 0.26 -11.63 3.23
C SER A 103 0.80 -12.99 3.67
N LEU A 104 0.41 -14.07 3.01
CA LEU A 104 0.88 -15.41 3.36
C LEU A 104 2.39 -15.57 3.17
N VAL A 105 2.91 -15.15 2.01
CA VAL A 105 4.31 -15.38 1.65
C VAL A 105 5.24 -14.40 2.37
N GLU A 106 4.95 -13.09 2.29
CA GLU A 106 5.90 -12.06 2.74
C GLU A 106 5.75 -11.70 4.22
N ILE A 107 4.54 -11.70 4.75
CA ILE A 107 4.28 -11.30 6.12
C ILE A 107 4.33 -12.51 7.05
N PHE A 108 3.56 -13.55 6.75
CA PHE A 108 3.44 -14.73 7.59
C PHE A 108 4.39 -15.88 7.24
N LYS A 109 5.20 -15.74 6.18
CA LYS A 109 6.23 -16.70 5.75
C LYS A 109 5.69 -18.14 5.62
N GLN A 110 4.46 -18.26 5.09
CA GLN A 110 3.88 -19.57 4.79
C GLN A 110 4.57 -20.16 3.56
N GLU A 111 5.03 -21.39 3.64
CA GLU A 111 5.71 -22.09 2.52
C GLU A 111 4.71 -22.59 1.48
N GLU A 112 3.51 -22.94 1.93
CA GLU A 112 2.43 -23.42 1.08
C GLU A 112 1.31 -22.40 1.02
N GLN A 113 0.78 -22.16 -0.18
CA GLN A 113 -0.40 -21.34 -0.39
C GLN A 113 -1.60 -22.22 -0.70
N PRO A 114 -2.80 -21.85 -0.24
CA PRO A 114 -4.04 -22.53 -0.62
C PRO A 114 -4.31 -22.42 -2.14
N ASP A 115 -4.97 -23.42 -2.70
CA ASP A 115 -5.22 -23.54 -4.14
C ASP A 115 -6.29 -22.57 -4.69
N THR A 116 -6.99 -21.83 -3.81
CA THR A 116 -8.08 -20.94 -4.24
C THR A 116 -7.98 -19.57 -3.57
N PRO A 117 -8.41 -18.49 -4.26
CA PRO A 117 -8.42 -17.14 -3.69
C PRO A 117 -9.22 -17.05 -2.38
N GLU A 118 -10.35 -17.75 -2.28
CA GLU A 118 -11.17 -17.78 -1.05
C GLU A 118 -10.41 -18.43 0.10
N ALA A 119 -9.78 -19.57 -0.11
CA ALA A 119 -9.00 -20.26 0.92
C ALA A 119 -7.78 -19.43 1.33
N THR A 120 -7.13 -18.75 0.37
CA THR A 120 -6.01 -17.82 0.62
C THR A 120 -6.46 -16.64 1.50
N TYR A 121 -7.61 -16.05 1.18
CA TYR A 121 -8.20 -14.98 2.00
C TYR A 121 -8.52 -15.45 3.42
N GLN A 122 -9.20 -16.59 3.58
CA GLN A 122 -9.56 -17.10 4.89
C GLN A 122 -8.31 -17.39 5.73
N ARG A 123 -7.30 -18.01 5.13
CA ARG A 123 -6.03 -18.28 5.83
C ARG A 123 -5.32 -17.00 6.27
N ALA A 124 -5.22 -16.00 5.40
CA ALA A 124 -4.62 -14.72 5.74
C ALA A 124 -5.39 -14.03 6.87
N LYS A 125 -6.72 -14.00 6.78
CA LYS A 125 -7.61 -13.42 7.79
C LYS A 125 -7.44 -14.04 9.17
N GLU A 126 -7.33 -15.37 9.26
CA GLU A 126 -7.03 -16.08 10.51
C GLU A 126 -5.70 -15.63 11.11
N LEU A 127 -4.63 -15.61 10.30
CA LEU A 127 -3.30 -15.25 10.75
C LEU A 127 -3.22 -13.80 11.25
N TYR A 128 -3.92 -12.86 10.60
CA TYR A 128 -4.01 -11.48 11.06
C TYR A 128 -4.78 -11.36 12.37
N ALA A 129 -5.86 -12.14 12.54
CA ALA A 129 -6.65 -12.13 13.77
C ALA A 129 -5.92 -12.78 14.97
N ASP A 130 -5.06 -13.74 14.71
CA ASP A 130 -4.33 -14.49 15.74
C ASP A 130 -3.04 -13.80 16.22
N ARG A 131 -2.55 -12.78 15.50
CA ARG A 131 -1.33 -12.07 15.90
C ARG A 131 -1.57 -11.03 17.00
N ASP A 132 -0.53 -10.54 17.65
CA ASP A 132 -0.59 -9.52 18.71
C ASP A 132 0.30 -8.31 18.33
N PRO A 133 -0.28 -7.09 18.16
CA PRO A 133 -1.72 -6.82 18.17
C PRO A 133 -2.46 -7.47 16.99
N ALA A 134 -3.71 -7.85 17.21
CA ALA A 134 -4.56 -8.42 16.17
C ALA A 134 -4.97 -7.36 15.15
N ASP A 135 -4.98 -7.73 13.86
CA ASP A 135 -5.50 -6.89 12.79
C ASP A 135 -6.72 -7.51 12.12
N THR A 136 -7.52 -6.69 11.49
CA THR A 136 -8.73 -7.12 10.79
C THR A 136 -8.51 -7.05 9.28
N MET A 137 -8.48 -8.19 8.62
CA MET A 137 -8.55 -8.25 7.16
C MET A 137 -10.00 -8.04 6.71
N LEU A 138 -10.25 -6.98 5.95
CA LEU A 138 -11.57 -6.67 5.40
C LEU A 138 -11.91 -7.59 4.22
N THR A 139 -13.18 -7.54 3.76
CA THR A 139 -13.61 -8.28 2.58
C THR A 139 -12.78 -7.90 1.35
N PRO A 140 -12.28 -8.88 0.58
CA PRO A 140 -11.45 -8.60 -0.58
C PRO A 140 -12.22 -7.89 -1.69
N ALA A 141 -11.50 -7.10 -2.49
CA ALA A 141 -12.03 -6.54 -3.72
C ALA A 141 -12.33 -7.63 -4.76
N GLN A 142 -13.13 -7.28 -5.76
CA GLN A 142 -13.55 -8.23 -6.81
C GLN A 142 -12.50 -8.44 -7.91
N PHE A 143 -11.43 -7.66 -7.92
CA PHE A 143 -10.33 -7.82 -8.90
C PHE A 143 -9.16 -8.58 -8.28
N ASN A 144 -8.36 -9.18 -9.14
CA ASN A 144 -7.11 -9.83 -8.78
C ASN A 144 -5.93 -9.11 -9.43
N ASN A 145 -4.81 -9.03 -8.72
CA ASN A 145 -3.56 -8.49 -9.21
C ASN A 145 -2.44 -9.49 -8.90
N THR A 146 -1.86 -10.05 -9.97
CA THR A 146 -0.73 -10.98 -9.89
C THR A 146 0.45 -10.46 -10.72
N TYR A 147 1.56 -11.20 -10.75
CA TYR A 147 2.64 -10.89 -11.67
C TYR A 147 2.24 -11.17 -13.12
N GLY A 148 2.65 -10.28 -14.01
CA GLY A 148 2.56 -10.41 -15.47
C GLY A 148 3.94 -10.38 -16.07
N ILE A 149 4.34 -11.45 -16.79
CA ILE A 149 5.58 -11.47 -17.56
C ILE A 149 5.27 -11.04 -18.97
N PHE A 150 6.02 -10.11 -19.48
CA PHE A 150 5.81 -9.56 -20.82
C PHE A 150 7.10 -9.43 -21.60
N VAL A 151 6.98 -9.44 -22.92
CA VAL A 151 8.08 -9.24 -23.87
C VAL A 151 7.68 -8.17 -24.87
N ARG A 152 8.64 -7.63 -25.63
CA ARG A 152 8.26 -6.86 -26.83
C ARG A 152 7.53 -7.78 -27.81
N LYS A 153 6.50 -7.24 -28.46
CA LYS A 153 5.67 -7.99 -29.39
C LYS A 153 6.50 -8.57 -30.56
N GLU A 154 7.47 -7.82 -31.07
CA GLU A 154 8.40 -8.30 -32.11
C GLU A 154 9.17 -9.55 -31.65
N VAL A 155 9.67 -9.58 -30.41
CA VAL A 155 10.37 -10.72 -29.82
C VAL A 155 9.44 -11.93 -29.70
N ALA A 156 8.18 -11.70 -29.26
CA ALA A 156 7.18 -12.74 -29.19
C ALA A 156 6.86 -13.35 -30.56
N GLU A 157 6.73 -12.52 -31.60
CA GLU A 157 6.44 -12.95 -32.97
C GLU A 157 7.63 -13.68 -33.61
N GLU A 158 8.85 -13.17 -33.48
CA GLU A 158 10.07 -13.75 -34.01
C GLU A 158 10.39 -15.12 -33.42
N SER A 159 10.16 -15.29 -32.11
CA SER A 159 10.45 -16.51 -31.37
C SER A 159 9.19 -17.38 -31.11
N ASN A 160 8.02 -16.96 -31.64
CA ASN A 160 6.73 -17.65 -31.48
C ASN A 160 6.37 -17.90 -30.01
N LEU A 161 6.57 -16.88 -29.13
CA LEU A 161 6.32 -16.97 -27.69
C LEU A 161 4.85 -16.63 -27.38
N GLN A 162 4.21 -17.47 -26.61
CA GLN A 162 2.84 -17.26 -26.10
C GLN A 162 2.76 -17.51 -24.58
N THR A 163 3.53 -18.46 -24.08
CA THR A 163 3.45 -18.92 -22.69
C THR A 163 4.79 -18.82 -21.98
N LEU A 164 4.76 -18.92 -20.65
CA LEU A 164 5.98 -19.05 -19.83
C LEU A 164 6.78 -20.32 -20.17
N ALA A 165 6.12 -21.36 -20.69
CA ALA A 165 6.81 -22.56 -21.15
C ALA A 165 7.62 -22.30 -22.43
N ASP A 166 7.06 -21.56 -23.40
CA ASP A 166 7.77 -21.18 -24.62
C ASP A 166 8.95 -20.25 -24.27
N LEU A 167 8.72 -19.32 -23.34
CA LEU A 167 9.78 -18.41 -22.88
C LEU A 167 10.94 -19.16 -22.22
N ALA A 168 10.67 -20.25 -21.51
CA ALA A 168 11.72 -21.06 -20.89
C ALA A 168 12.71 -21.66 -21.90
N GLU A 169 12.27 -21.95 -23.13
CA GLU A 169 13.11 -22.55 -24.17
C GLU A 169 14.16 -21.55 -24.72
N VAL A 170 13.84 -20.26 -24.72
CA VAL A 170 14.70 -19.21 -25.29
C VAL A 170 15.30 -18.27 -24.24
N SER A 171 14.87 -18.35 -22.99
CA SER A 171 15.29 -17.45 -21.93
C SER A 171 16.80 -17.31 -21.74
N PRO A 172 17.65 -18.35 -21.99
CA PRO A 172 19.11 -18.18 -21.89
C PRO A 172 19.71 -17.16 -22.86
N GLU A 173 18.99 -16.82 -23.94
CA GLU A 173 19.43 -15.84 -24.95
C GLU A 173 18.86 -14.44 -24.70
N LEU A 174 17.96 -14.30 -23.71
CA LEU A 174 17.20 -13.08 -23.44
C LEU A 174 17.71 -12.36 -22.19
N THR A 175 17.51 -11.03 -22.18
CA THR A 175 17.76 -10.17 -21.02
C THR A 175 16.46 -9.86 -20.30
N PHE A 176 16.40 -10.16 -19.02
CA PHE A 176 15.24 -9.92 -18.14
C PHE A 176 15.39 -8.63 -17.35
N VAL A 177 14.49 -7.68 -17.51
CA VAL A 177 14.41 -6.46 -16.70
C VAL A 177 13.46 -6.70 -15.53
N SER A 178 13.97 -6.58 -14.31
CA SER A 178 13.26 -6.97 -13.10
C SER A 178 13.58 -6.03 -11.95
N PHE A 179 12.97 -6.28 -10.80
CA PHE A 179 13.24 -5.57 -9.55
C PHE A 179 13.65 -6.53 -8.44
N SER A 180 14.37 -6.02 -7.44
CA SER A 180 15.02 -6.83 -6.44
C SER A 180 14.07 -7.74 -5.65
N GLU A 181 12.86 -7.27 -5.29
CA GLU A 181 11.89 -8.08 -4.55
C GLU A 181 11.46 -9.30 -5.36
N PHE A 182 11.14 -9.15 -6.66
CA PHE A 182 10.74 -10.26 -7.51
C PHE A 182 11.82 -11.33 -7.62
N GLN A 183 13.08 -10.92 -7.67
CA GLN A 183 14.22 -11.85 -7.74
C GLN A 183 14.40 -12.68 -6.48
N ASN A 184 14.01 -12.15 -5.32
CA ASN A 184 14.30 -12.76 -4.03
C ASN A 184 13.10 -13.39 -3.33
N ARG A 185 11.89 -13.04 -3.72
CA ARG A 185 10.65 -13.60 -3.15
C ARG A 185 10.46 -15.03 -3.58
N SER A 186 10.02 -15.87 -2.66
CA SER A 186 9.74 -17.29 -2.95
C SER A 186 8.62 -17.49 -3.98
N ASP A 187 7.69 -16.54 -4.10
CA ASP A 187 6.61 -16.51 -5.09
C ASP A 187 6.96 -15.71 -6.36
N GLY A 188 8.17 -15.15 -6.46
CA GLY A 188 8.67 -14.41 -7.61
C GLY A 188 9.45 -15.29 -8.61
N TYR A 189 10.64 -14.82 -9.01
CA TYR A 189 11.50 -15.54 -9.97
C TYR A 189 11.85 -16.96 -9.55
N PRO A 190 12.15 -17.26 -8.27
CA PRO A 190 12.36 -18.65 -7.84
C PRO A 190 11.13 -19.55 -8.08
N ASN A 191 9.90 -19.02 -7.99
CA ASN A 191 8.69 -19.76 -8.30
C ASN A 191 8.56 -20.05 -9.81
N MET A 192 8.93 -19.09 -10.65
CA MET A 192 8.99 -19.31 -12.11
C MET A 192 9.96 -20.44 -12.46
N GLN A 193 11.19 -20.39 -11.96
CA GLN A 193 12.21 -21.41 -12.22
C GLN A 193 11.81 -22.80 -11.72
N LYS A 194 11.17 -22.88 -10.55
CA LYS A 194 10.65 -24.13 -9.97
C LYS A 194 9.58 -24.77 -10.86
N ASN A 195 8.67 -23.97 -11.39
CA ASN A 195 7.51 -24.46 -12.13
C ASN A 195 7.76 -24.56 -13.65
N TYR A 196 8.67 -23.77 -14.19
CA TYR A 196 9.07 -23.79 -15.60
C TYR A 196 10.58 -24.10 -15.69
N PRO A 197 10.99 -25.38 -15.57
CA PRO A 197 12.38 -25.77 -15.65
C PRO A 197 12.98 -25.36 -17.00
N GLY A 198 14.14 -24.74 -16.96
CA GLY A 198 14.79 -24.14 -18.13
C GLY A 198 14.61 -22.61 -18.25
N LEU A 199 13.71 -22.04 -17.46
CA LEU A 199 13.57 -20.59 -17.40
C LEU A 199 14.73 -19.99 -16.59
N ASP A 200 15.80 -19.64 -17.31
CA ASP A 200 17.03 -19.08 -16.75
C ASP A 200 17.60 -18.05 -17.74
N PHE A 201 17.39 -16.78 -17.45
CA PHE A 201 17.76 -15.70 -18.35
C PHE A 201 19.27 -15.51 -18.45
N GLY A 202 19.76 -15.25 -19.66
CA GLY A 202 21.18 -15.02 -19.91
C GLY A 202 21.72 -13.78 -19.20
N GLU A 203 20.89 -12.75 -19.04
CA GLU A 203 21.16 -11.56 -18.24
C GLU A 203 19.93 -11.14 -17.46
N VAL A 204 20.14 -10.66 -16.21
CA VAL A 204 19.10 -10.04 -15.40
C VAL A 204 19.50 -8.62 -15.02
N LYS A 205 18.72 -7.65 -15.48
CA LYS A 205 18.89 -6.23 -15.14
C LYS A 205 17.95 -5.84 -14.03
N ILE A 206 18.50 -5.43 -12.89
CA ILE A 206 17.72 -4.97 -11.75
C ILE A 206 17.54 -3.47 -11.81
N VAL A 207 16.28 -3.03 -11.82
CA VAL A 207 15.91 -1.62 -11.65
C VAL A 207 15.42 -1.38 -10.22
N ASN A 208 15.67 -0.17 -9.71
CA ASN A 208 15.35 0.19 -8.32
C ASN A 208 13.91 0.68 -8.11
N SER A 209 13.09 0.62 -9.16
CA SER A 209 11.70 1.08 -9.14
C SER A 209 10.79 0.04 -9.78
N ILE A 210 9.65 -0.19 -9.17
CA ILE A 210 8.61 -1.09 -9.68
C ILE A 210 7.73 -0.31 -10.66
N GLY A 211 7.35 -0.94 -11.78
CA GLY A 211 6.44 -0.34 -12.77
C GLY A 211 7.16 0.35 -13.93
N GLY A 212 6.90 1.63 -14.17
CA GLY A 212 7.34 2.38 -15.36
C GLY A 212 8.73 2.08 -15.90
N PRO A 213 9.80 2.14 -15.10
CA PRO A 213 11.16 1.88 -15.59
C PRO A 213 11.40 0.47 -16.18
N ILE A 214 10.65 -0.54 -15.75
CA ILE A 214 10.73 -1.89 -16.31
C ILE A 214 10.13 -1.89 -17.71
N TYR A 215 8.96 -1.30 -17.87
CA TYR A 215 8.28 -1.17 -19.17
C TYR A 215 9.12 -0.34 -20.16
N GLU A 216 9.65 0.78 -19.70
CA GLU A 216 10.53 1.63 -20.49
C GLU A 216 11.79 0.89 -20.96
N GLY A 217 12.45 0.15 -20.07
CA GLY A 217 13.63 -0.63 -20.38
C GLY A 217 13.37 -1.69 -21.44
N VAL A 218 12.22 -2.39 -21.38
CA VAL A 218 11.84 -3.37 -22.41
C VAL A 218 11.48 -2.68 -23.72
N LEU A 219 10.65 -1.63 -23.70
CA LEU A 219 10.24 -0.91 -24.93
C LEU A 219 11.41 -0.23 -25.64
N GLN A 220 12.42 0.23 -24.92
CA GLN A 220 13.62 0.85 -25.49
C GLN A 220 14.68 -0.16 -25.93
N GLY A 221 14.45 -1.46 -25.73
CA GLY A 221 15.39 -2.52 -26.10
C GLY A 221 16.58 -2.67 -25.14
N GLU A 222 16.49 -2.11 -23.93
CA GLU A 222 17.49 -2.33 -22.89
C GLU A 222 17.43 -3.76 -22.31
N GLY A 223 16.29 -4.43 -22.46
CA GLY A 223 16.06 -5.84 -22.19
C GLY A 223 14.94 -6.37 -23.09
N ASP A 224 14.71 -7.67 -23.04
CA ASP A 224 13.76 -8.37 -23.92
C ASP A 224 12.47 -8.71 -23.19
N VAL A 225 12.58 -9.06 -21.93
CA VAL A 225 11.52 -9.53 -21.06
C VAL A 225 11.39 -8.61 -19.84
N GLY A 226 10.19 -8.35 -19.39
CA GLY A 226 9.91 -7.60 -18.19
C GLY A 226 8.92 -8.29 -17.25
N VAL A 227 8.88 -7.85 -16.00
CA VAL A 227 7.87 -8.23 -15.04
C VAL A 227 7.09 -6.99 -14.59
N GLY A 228 5.79 -7.08 -14.61
CA GLY A 228 4.85 -6.08 -14.11
C GLY A 228 3.72 -6.74 -13.36
N PHE A 229 2.62 -6.02 -13.21
CA PHE A 229 1.42 -6.51 -12.55
C PHE A 229 0.26 -6.57 -13.56
N THR A 230 -0.60 -7.59 -13.42
CA THR A 230 -1.72 -7.81 -14.36
C THR A 230 -2.72 -6.65 -14.42
N THR A 231 -2.69 -5.75 -13.44
CA THR A 231 -3.49 -4.51 -13.40
C THR A 231 -2.77 -3.28 -13.95
N ASP A 232 -1.51 -3.41 -14.37
CA ASP A 232 -0.75 -2.28 -14.92
C ASP A 232 -1.29 -1.88 -16.30
N GLY A 233 -1.65 -0.60 -16.46
CA GLY A 233 -2.18 -0.08 -17.71
C GLY A 233 -1.20 -0.19 -18.90
N GLN A 234 0.10 -0.27 -18.64
CA GLN A 234 1.14 -0.44 -19.66
C GLN A 234 1.06 -1.78 -20.39
N LEU A 235 0.51 -2.84 -19.75
CA LEU A 235 0.30 -4.14 -20.40
C LEU A 235 -0.75 -4.10 -21.53
N ALA A 236 -1.56 -3.04 -21.60
CA ALA A 236 -2.48 -2.82 -22.72
C ALA A 236 -1.80 -2.22 -23.96
N SER A 237 -0.49 -1.98 -23.95
CA SER A 237 0.25 -1.49 -25.11
C SER A 237 0.26 -2.52 -26.23
N GLU A 238 0.03 -2.08 -27.48
CA GLU A 238 0.13 -2.92 -28.67
C GLU A 238 1.58 -3.35 -28.99
N GLU A 239 2.57 -2.74 -28.32
CA GLU A 239 4.00 -3.06 -28.50
C GLU A 239 4.48 -4.17 -27.57
N LEU A 240 3.63 -4.62 -26.63
CA LEU A 240 3.93 -5.67 -25.67
C LEU A 240 3.07 -6.90 -25.89
N ALA A 241 3.62 -8.06 -25.56
CA ALA A 241 2.93 -9.33 -25.47
C ALA A 241 3.09 -9.89 -24.05
N VAL A 242 1.98 -10.19 -23.39
CA VAL A 242 1.97 -10.81 -22.06
C VAL A 242 2.01 -12.32 -22.22
N MET A 243 2.92 -12.97 -21.50
CA MET A 243 3.05 -14.43 -21.51
C MET A 243 1.94 -15.06 -20.68
N GLU A 244 1.25 -16.04 -21.26
CA GLU A 244 0.29 -16.86 -20.53
C GLU A 244 0.99 -17.75 -19.50
N ASP A 245 0.33 -17.95 -18.36
CA ASP A 245 0.76 -18.87 -17.30
C ASP A 245 -0.17 -20.10 -17.22
N PRO A 246 0.02 -21.14 -18.04
CA PRO A 246 -0.84 -22.33 -18.04
C PRO A 246 -0.83 -23.13 -16.73
N LYS A 247 0.15 -22.90 -15.86
CA LYS A 247 0.28 -23.58 -14.57
C LYS A 247 -0.32 -22.78 -13.42
N SER A 248 -0.76 -21.54 -13.68
CA SER A 248 -1.34 -20.63 -12.67
C SER A 248 -0.49 -20.56 -11.41
N ILE A 249 0.82 -20.30 -11.60
CA ILE A 249 1.77 -20.26 -10.46
C ILE A 249 1.57 -19.06 -9.56
N TRP A 250 0.75 -18.11 -10.01
CA TRP A 250 0.29 -16.95 -9.23
C TRP A 250 -1.24 -16.94 -9.23
N PRO A 251 -1.89 -17.60 -8.25
CA PRO A 251 -3.35 -17.70 -8.15
C PRO A 251 -4.07 -16.39 -7.82
#